data_fbce7f79a3e9daec432e0557de91ea47
#
_entry.id   fbce7f79a3e9daec432e0557de91ea47
#
_cell.length_a   1.000
_cell.length_b   1.000
_cell.length_c   1.000
_cell.angle_alpha   90.00
_cell.angle_beta   90.00
_cell.angle_gamma   90.00
#
_symmetry.space_group_name_H-M   'P 1'
#
loop_
_entity.id
_entity.type
_entity.pdbx_description
1 polymer ?
#
loop_
_entity_poly.entity_id
_entity_poly.type
_entity_poly.pdbx_seq_one_letter_code
_entity_poly.pdbx_strand_id
1 'polypeptide(L)'
;AYTEIYDQSEAVITYEKLIRLKPDEIKYQTKISEIYRETGNYEKAIDFANKIVRTKPSGNAFYNRAMVYIALVDNCRGEKLTMSDKAVYEMAWQDLNTASSKGHKKAKKQAKFYTNNNLITQFEDWFKLSGKPNTYRPKGKCYSMIKKSIRKREF
;
A
#
# COMPACT_ATOMS: atom_id res chain seq x y z
N ALA A 1 15.63 -9.89 -18.89
CA ALA A 1 15.76 -9.01 -17.70
C ALA A 1 16.14 -7.56 -18.10
N TYR A 2 17.20 -7.33 -18.89
CA TYR A 2 17.61 -5.96 -19.31
C TYR A 2 16.58 -5.27 -20.22
N THR A 3 15.95 -5.99 -21.12
CA THR A 3 14.91 -5.47 -22.04
C THR A 3 13.67 -5.01 -21.27
N GLU A 4 13.23 -5.79 -20.28
CA GLU A 4 12.06 -5.43 -19.45
C GLU A 4 12.30 -4.18 -18.59
N ILE A 5 13.49 -4.01 -18.03
CA ILE A 5 13.85 -2.82 -17.24
C ILE A 5 13.91 -1.58 -18.13
N TYR A 6 14.44 -1.72 -19.35
CA TYR A 6 14.53 -0.62 -20.32
C TYR A 6 13.11 -0.19 -20.76
N ASP A 7 12.25 -1.13 -21.10
CA ASP A 7 10.87 -0.87 -21.50
C ASP A 7 10.06 -0.20 -20.36
N GLN A 8 10.30 -0.59 -19.09
CA GLN A 8 9.65 0.03 -17.94
C GLN A 8 10.13 1.47 -17.70
N SER A 9 11.40 1.75 -17.91
CA SER A 9 11.96 3.12 -17.80
C SER A 9 11.36 4.04 -18.85
N GLU A 10 11.26 3.58 -20.10
CA GLU A 10 10.61 4.34 -21.18
C GLU A 10 9.12 4.56 -20.91
N ALA A 11 8.44 3.54 -20.38
CA ALA A 11 7.04 3.64 -19.98
C ALA A 11 6.84 4.71 -18.90
N VAL A 12 7.70 4.76 -17.88
CA VAL A 12 7.66 5.81 -16.84
C VAL A 12 7.79 7.20 -17.46
N ILE A 13 8.79 7.42 -18.32
CA ILE A 13 9.01 8.70 -18.99
C ILE A 13 7.77 9.10 -19.82
N THR A 14 7.18 8.14 -20.51
CA THR A 14 5.98 8.38 -21.33
C THR A 14 4.80 8.77 -20.46
N TYR A 15 4.53 8.04 -19.36
CA TYR A 15 3.45 8.37 -18.44
C TYR A 15 3.67 9.68 -17.70
N GLU A 16 4.90 10.04 -17.35
CA GLU A 16 5.21 11.35 -16.77
C GLU A 16 4.88 12.49 -17.74
N LYS A 17 5.20 12.34 -19.03
CA LYS A 17 4.78 13.30 -20.06
C LYS A 17 3.26 13.39 -20.19
N LEU A 18 2.57 12.26 -20.20
CA LEU A 18 1.10 12.22 -20.25
C LEU A 18 0.46 12.89 -19.04
N ILE A 19 1.01 12.69 -17.85
CA ILE A 19 0.52 13.34 -16.61
C ILE A 19 0.70 14.86 -16.68
N ARG A 20 1.81 15.35 -17.25
CA ARG A 20 2.03 16.80 -17.45
C ARG A 20 1.03 17.40 -18.43
N LEU A 21 0.69 16.67 -19.50
CA LEU A 21 -0.27 17.13 -20.52
C LEU A 21 -1.72 17.02 -20.05
N LYS A 22 -2.03 16.01 -19.23
CA LYS A 22 -3.38 15.70 -18.75
C LYS A 22 -3.36 15.33 -17.27
N PRO A 23 -3.15 16.31 -16.37
CA PRO A 23 -3.00 16.05 -14.94
C PRO A 23 -4.24 15.46 -14.27
N ASP A 24 -5.42 15.67 -14.84
CA ASP A 24 -6.70 15.18 -14.32
C ASP A 24 -7.00 13.72 -14.71
N GLU A 25 -6.20 13.14 -15.61
CA GLU A 25 -6.36 11.76 -16.07
C GLU A 25 -5.69 10.77 -15.10
N ILE A 26 -6.44 10.39 -14.08
CA ILE A 26 -5.97 9.50 -12.98
C ILE A 26 -5.40 8.17 -13.49
N LYS A 27 -5.89 7.66 -14.64
CA LYS A 27 -5.38 6.41 -15.23
C LYS A 27 -3.87 6.41 -15.47
N TYR A 28 -3.28 7.53 -15.85
CA TYR A 28 -1.84 7.62 -16.07
C TYR A 28 -1.07 7.59 -14.74
N GLN A 29 -1.60 8.24 -13.71
CA GLN A 29 -1.01 8.19 -12.36
C GLN A 29 -1.11 6.78 -11.76
N THR A 30 -2.21 6.07 -12.01
CA THR A 30 -2.38 4.68 -11.60
C THR A 30 -1.35 3.77 -12.27
N LYS A 31 -1.17 3.92 -13.59
CA LYS A 31 -0.18 3.13 -14.34
C LYS A 31 1.25 3.36 -13.86
N ILE A 32 1.63 4.59 -13.61
CA ILE A 32 2.98 4.88 -13.10
C ILE A 32 3.18 4.34 -11.68
N SER A 33 2.15 4.39 -10.82
CA SER A 33 2.18 3.75 -9.50
C SER A 33 2.35 2.23 -9.59
N GLU A 34 1.65 1.57 -10.52
CA GLU A 34 1.81 0.13 -10.79
C GLU A 34 3.24 -0.19 -11.24
N ILE A 35 3.80 0.55 -12.19
CA ILE A 35 5.16 0.33 -12.68
C ILE A 35 6.18 0.50 -11.56
N TYR A 36 6.08 1.55 -10.74
CA TYR A 36 6.97 1.73 -9.60
C TYR A 36 6.85 0.62 -8.56
N ARG A 37 5.65 0.11 -8.31
CA ARG A 37 5.45 -1.06 -7.46
C ARG A 37 6.14 -2.30 -8.02
N GLU A 38 5.96 -2.60 -9.30
CA GLU A 38 6.52 -3.75 -9.99
C GLU A 38 8.05 -3.70 -10.09
N THR A 39 8.61 -2.50 -10.19
CA THR A 39 10.06 -2.28 -10.24
C THR A 39 10.71 -2.14 -8.86
N GLY A 40 9.93 -2.23 -7.77
CA GLY A 40 10.43 -2.14 -6.39
C GLY A 40 10.71 -0.71 -5.90
N ASN A 41 10.28 0.32 -6.63
CA ASN A 41 10.35 1.71 -6.18
C ASN A 41 9.10 2.07 -5.36
N TYR A 42 8.99 1.46 -4.18
CA TYR A 42 7.81 1.56 -3.32
C TYR A 42 7.55 2.97 -2.81
N GLU A 43 8.58 3.78 -2.60
CA GLU A 43 8.42 5.18 -2.17
C GLU A 43 7.62 5.97 -3.21
N LYS A 44 8.06 5.95 -4.47
CA LYS A 44 7.34 6.61 -5.56
C LYS A 44 5.95 6.00 -5.80
N ALA A 45 5.84 4.68 -5.71
CA ALA A 45 4.54 4.00 -5.85
C ALA A 45 3.54 4.49 -4.79
N ILE A 46 3.95 4.63 -3.52
CA ILE A 46 3.13 5.14 -2.43
C ILE A 46 2.77 6.61 -2.63
N ASP A 47 3.71 7.44 -3.06
CA ASP A 47 3.47 8.86 -3.31
C ASP A 47 2.38 9.06 -4.38
N PHE A 48 2.48 8.35 -5.50
CA PHE A 48 1.44 8.37 -6.53
C PHE A 48 0.11 7.81 -6.01
N ALA A 49 0.12 6.68 -5.31
CA ALA A 49 -1.09 6.07 -4.76
C ALA A 49 -1.78 7.00 -3.76
N ASN A 50 -1.04 7.67 -2.88
CA ASN A 50 -1.58 8.68 -1.96
C ASN A 50 -2.19 9.88 -2.69
N LYS A 51 -1.52 10.37 -3.75
CA LYS A 51 -2.04 11.45 -4.58
C LYS A 51 -3.36 11.06 -5.23
N ILE A 52 -3.45 9.86 -5.81
CA ILE A 52 -4.66 9.34 -6.45
C ILE A 52 -5.83 9.27 -5.45
N VAL A 53 -5.58 8.71 -4.25
CA VAL A 53 -6.61 8.61 -3.20
C VAL A 53 -7.11 9.98 -2.76
N ARG A 54 -6.23 10.98 -2.65
CA ARG A 54 -6.63 12.36 -2.30
C ARG A 54 -7.41 13.06 -3.41
N THR A 55 -7.02 12.84 -4.66
CA THR A 55 -7.62 13.53 -5.81
C THR A 55 -8.95 12.90 -6.23
N LYS A 56 -9.01 11.58 -6.27
CA LYS A 56 -10.21 10.83 -6.69
C LYS A 56 -10.36 9.55 -5.86
N PRO A 57 -10.96 9.62 -4.67
CA PRO A 57 -11.11 8.48 -3.75
C PRO A 57 -12.13 7.47 -4.25
N SER A 58 -11.73 6.63 -5.18
CA SER A 58 -12.53 5.56 -5.78
C SER A 58 -12.14 4.19 -5.23
N GLY A 59 -12.95 3.16 -5.48
CA GLY A 59 -12.60 1.77 -5.15
C GLY A 59 -11.28 1.34 -5.77
N ASN A 60 -11.02 1.71 -7.02
CA ASN A 60 -9.76 1.43 -7.70
C ASN A 60 -8.57 2.18 -7.06
N ALA A 61 -8.76 3.41 -6.61
CA ALA A 61 -7.70 4.19 -5.95
C ALA A 61 -7.24 3.54 -4.65
N PHE A 62 -8.18 3.16 -3.78
CA PHE A 62 -7.87 2.46 -2.53
C PHE A 62 -7.29 1.07 -2.78
N TYR A 63 -7.84 0.33 -3.75
CA TYR A 63 -7.29 -0.96 -4.13
C TYR A 63 -5.85 -0.86 -4.62
N ASN A 64 -5.53 0.10 -5.50
CA ASN A 64 -4.16 0.34 -5.96
C ASN A 64 -3.21 0.63 -4.79
N ARG A 65 -3.60 1.47 -3.84
CA ARG A 65 -2.75 1.77 -2.67
C ARG A 65 -2.57 0.55 -1.77
N ALA A 66 -3.60 -0.24 -1.57
CA ALA A 66 -3.49 -1.51 -0.85
C ALA A 66 -2.47 -2.45 -1.49
N MET A 67 -2.47 -2.56 -2.83
CA MET A 67 -1.49 -3.40 -3.55
C MET A 67 -0.06 -2.91 -3.35
N VAL A 68 0.17 -1.60 -3.28
CA VAL A 68 1.50 -1.04 -2.98
C VAL A 68 1.95 -1.41 -1.56
N TYR A 69 1.09 -1.26 -0.56
CA TYR A 69 1.41 -1.65 0.83
C TYR A 69 1.73 -3.14 0.94
N ILE A 70 0.94 -4.00 0.30
CA ILE A 70 1.15 -5.45 0.30
C ILE A 70 2.51 -5.78 -0.34
N ALA A 71 2.80 -5.25 -1.51
CA ALA A 71 4.06 -5.49 -2.20
C ALA A 71 5.26 -5.02 -1.38
N LEU A 72 5.16 -3.89 -0.70
CA LEU A 72 6.19 -3.39 0.20
C LEU A 72 6.46 -4.39 1.34
N VAL A 73 5.41 -4.86 2.03
CA VAL A 73 5.60 -5.83 3.12
C VAL A 73 6.16 -7.15 2.59
N ASP A 74 5.64 -7.66 1.49
CA ASP A 74 6.11 -8.92 0.89
C ASP A 74 7.60 -8.87 0.53
N ASN A 75 8.10 -7.69 0.15
CA ASN A 75 9.52 -7.46 -0.12
C ASN A 75 10.36 -7.30 1.17
N CYS A 76 9.79 -6.73 2.23
CA CYS A 76 10.51 -6.36 3.45
C CYS A 76 10.51 -7.44 4.54
N ARG A 77 9.46 -8.24 4.59
CA ARG A 77 9.24 -9.20 5.69
C ARG A 77 10.22 -10.36 5.70
N GLY A 78 10.57 -10.83 6.90
CA GLY A 78 11.20 -12.12 7.11
C GLY A 78 10.19 -13.26 7.30
N GLU A 79 10.65 -14.39 7.83
CA GLU A 79 9.79 -15.56 8.12
C GLU A 79 8.72 -15.23 9.16
N LYS A 80 9.10 -14.49 10.21
CA LYS A 80 8.18 -14.04 11.26
C LYS A 80 7.78 -12.59 11.01
N LEU A 81 6.47 -12.33 11.04
CA LEU A 81 5.96 -10.97 10.93
C LEU A 81 6.28 -10.16 12.18
N THR A 82 6.85 -8.98 11.96
CA THR A 82 7.02 -7.96 13.00
C THR A 82 5.74 -7.15 13.18
N MET A 83 5.66 -6.35 14.25
CA MET A 83 4.59 -5.38 14.44
C MET A 83 4.51 -4.39 13.27
N SER A 84 5.66 -3.97 12.71
CA SER A 84 5.68 -3.07 11.55
C SER A 84 5.12 -3.73 10.28
N ASP A 85 5.46 -4.99 10.02
CA ASP A 85 4.89 -5.75 8.90
C ASP A 85 3.37 -5.83 9.01
N LYS A 86 2.86 -6.23 10.17
CA LYS A 86 1.42 -6.32 10.44
C LYS A 86 0.72 -4.96 10.36
N ALA A 87 1.38 -3.90 10.82
CA ALA A 87 0.82 -2.54 10.75
C ALA A 87 0.63 -2.09 9.29
N VAL A 88 1.59 -2.36 8.40
CA VAL A 88 1.46 -2.01 6.98
C VAL A 88 0.45 -2.91 6.27
N TYR A 89 0.39 -4.21 6.58
CA TYR A 89 -0.70 -5.06 6.10
C TYR A 89 -2.08 -4.58 6.59
N GLU A 90 -2.17 -4.04 7.82
CA GLU A 90 -3.42 -3.48 8.32
C GLU A 90 -3.82 -2.20 7.56
N MET A 91 -2.87 -1.37 7.16
CA MET A 91 -3.14 -0.25 6.25
C MET A 91 -3.72 -0.73 4.91
N ALA A 92 -3.13 -1.80 4.34
CA ALA A 92 -3.66 -2.41 3.14
C ALA A 92 -5.06 -2.99 3.35
N TRP A 93 -5.29 -3.67 4.46
CA TRP A 93 -6.59 -4.22 4.83
C TRP A 93 -7.67 -3.14 4.99
N GLN A 94 -7.33 -1.99 5.60
CA GLN A 94 -8.23 -0.84 5.68
C GLN A 94 -8.60 -0.31 4.30
N ASP A 95 -7.61 -0.17 3.42
CA ASP A 95 -7.83 0.27 2.04
C ASP A 95 -8.67 -0.75 1.24
N LEU A 96 -8.44 -2.04 1.42
CA LEU A 96 -9.23 -3.10 0.80
C LEU A 96 -10.71 -3.07 1.24
N ASN A 97 -10.97 -2.84 2.54
CA ASN A 97 -12.34 -2.68 3.03
C ASN A 97 -13.01 -1.43 2.45
N THR A 98 -12.27 -0.32 2.37
CA THR A 98 -12.76 0.90 1.74
C THR A 98 -13.02 0.70 0.24
N ALA A 99 -12.11 0.03 -0.46
CA ALA A 99 -12.29 -0.32 -1.87
C ALA A 99 -13.53 -1.19 -2.08
N SER A 100 -13.74 -2.19 -1.21
CA SER A 100 -14.93 -3.05 -1.24
C SER A 100 -16.21 -2.27 -1.03
N SER A 101 -16.26 -1.35 -0.05
CA SER A 101 -17.42 -0.50 0.21
C SER A 101 -17.74 0.44 -0.98
N LYS A 102 -16.74 0.76 -1.79
CA LYS A 102 -16.85 1.54 -3.03
C LYS A 102 -17.05 0.68 -4.30
N GLY A 103 -17.40 -0.59 -4.12
CA GLY A 103 -17.79 -1.49 -5.22
C GLY A 103 -16.64 -2.23 -5.92
N HIS A 104 -15.42 -2.22 -5.38
CA HIS A 104 -14.31 -2.98 -5.98
C HIS A 104 -14.48 -4.48 -5.74
N LYS A 105 -14.74 -5.25 -6.80
CA LYS A 105 -15.19 -6.65 -6.72
C LYS A 105 -14.21 -7.61 -6.03
N LYS A 106 -12.90 -7.41 -6.21
CA LYS A 106 -11.86 -8.31 -5.65
C LYS A 106 -11.48 -7.99 -4.21
N ALA A 107 -11.74 -6.75 -3.76
CA ALA A 107 -11.19 -6.24 -2.50
C ALA A 107 -11.70 -6.98 -1.27
N LYS A 108 -12.99 -7.36 -1.22
CA LYS A 108 -13.59 -8.07 -0.09
C LYS A 108 -12.92 -9.42 0.19
N LYS A 109 -12.66 -10.20 -0.87
CA LYS A 109 -12.01 -11.51 -0.74
C LYS A 109 -10.57 -11.36 -0.24
N GLN A 110 -9.85 -10.37 -0.76
CA GLN A 110 -8.48 -10.09 -0.32
C GLN A 110 -8.45 -9.60 1.12
N ALA A 111 -9.33 -8.68 1.54
CA ALA A 111 -9.40 -8.22 2.93
C ALA A 111 -9.60 -9.41 3.90
N LYS A 112 -10.52 -10.34 3.58
CA LYS A 112 -10.73 -11.55 4.38
C LYS A 112 -9.48 -12.43 4.48
N PHE A 113 -8.67 -12.53 3.44
CA PHE A 113 -7.43 -13.28 3.48
C PHE A 113 -6.50 -12.78 4.59
N TYR A 114 -6.36 -11.45 4.76
CA TYR A 114 -5.48 -10.87 5.78
C TYR A 114 -5.97 -11.10 7.21
N THR A 115 -7.28 -11.06 7.44
CA THR A 115 -7.86 -11.38 8.76
C THR A 115 -7.79 -12.88 9.06
N ASN A 116 -8.16 -13.72 8.13
CA ASN A 116 -8.22 -15.17 8.33
C ASN A 116 -6.84 -15.79 8.58
N ASN A 117 -5.77 -15.16 8.10
CA ASN A 117 -4.40 -15.63 8.28
C ASN A 117 -3.63 -14.84 9.36
N ASN A 118 -4.30 -14.03 10.17
CA ASN A 118 -3.69 -13.23 11.25
C ASN A 118 -2.52 -12.34 10.79
N LEU A 119 -2.62 -11.80 9.58
CA LEU A 119 -1.57 -10.98 8.98
C LEU A 119 -1.63 -9.51 9.40
N ILE A 120 -2.73 -9.08 10.02
CA ILE A 120 -2.90 -7.75 10.60
C ILE A 120 -2.69 -7.79 12.12
N THR A 121 -2.56 -6.64 12.76
CA THR A 121 -2.27 -6.57 14.20
C THR A 121 -3.35 -7.27 15.03
N GLN A 122 -2.93 -7.97 16.07
CA GLN A 122 -3.78 -8.65 17.05
C GLN A 122 -3.61 -7.99 18.43
N PHE A 123 -4.48 -8.33 19.38
CA PHE A 123 -4.39 -7.82 20.76
C PHE A 123 -3.00 -8.02 21.37
N GLU A 124 -2.42 -9.21 21.19
CA GLU A 124 -1.10 -9.58 21.72
C GLU A 124 0.03 -8.72 21.15
N ASP A 125 -0.07 -8.31 19.89
CA ASP A 125 0.93 -7.43 19.26
C ASP A 125 0.95 -6.06 19.96
N TRP A 126 -0.21 -5.50 20.26
CA TRP A 126 -0.34 -4.24 20.97
C TRP A 126 0.04 -4.34 22.44
N PHE A 127 -0.30 -5.47 23.09
CA PHE A 127 0.00 -5.71 24.50
C PHE A 127 1.51 -5.73 24.77
N LYS A 128 2.30 -6.23 23.83
CA LYS A 128 3.77 -6.30 23.92
C LYS A 128 4.46 -4.95 23.75
N LEU A 129 3.76 -3.91 23.27
CA LEU A 129 4.37 -2.59 23.08
C LEU A 129 4.57 -1.89 24.42
N SER A 130 5.77 -1.34 24.62
CA SER A 130 6.09 -0.51 25.78
C SER A 130 5.19 0.74 25.80
N GLY A 131 4.72 1.11 27.01
CA GLY A 131 3.86 2.29 27.18
C GLY A 131 2.42 2.13 26.69
N LYS A 132 2.02 0.94 26.22
CA LYS A 132 0.66 0.60 25.76
C LYS A 132 0.03 1.68 24.87
N PRO A 133 0.65 2.05 23.75
CA PRO A 133 0.17 3.13 22.91
C PRO A 133 -1.14 2.76 22.22
N ASN A 134 -1.94 3.78 21.84
CA ASN A 134 -3.16 3.62 21.02
C ASN A 134 -2.90 3.76 19.52
N THR A 135 -1.69 4.19 19.14
CA THR A 135 -1.28 4.33 17.74
C THR A 135 0.10 3.72 17.54
N TYR A 136 0.37 3.26 16.35
CA TYR A 136 1.66 2.72 15.98
C TYR A 136 2.04 3.15 14.56
N ARG A 137 3.23 3.72 14.42
CA ARG A 137 3.84 4.01 13.12
C ARG A 137 4.87 2.94 12.80
N PRO A 138 4.82 2.32 11.61
CA PRO A 138 5.81 1.34 11.19
C PRO A 138 7.23 1.87 11.32
N LYS A 139 8.12 1.04 11.82
CA LYS A 139 9.52 1.35 12.12
C LYS A 139 10.44 0.53 11.24
N GLY A 140 11.70 0.97 11.18
CA GLY A 140 12.74 0.31 10.40
C GLY A 140 12.96 0.96 9.03
N LYS A 141 14.15 0.70 8.47
CA LYS A 141 14.60 1.30 7.21
C LYS A 141 13.65 0.99 6.05
N CYS A 142 13.14 -0.24 6.01
CA CYS A 142 12.25 -0.71 4.94
C CYS A 142 10.89 0.03 4.91
N TYR A 143 10.45 0.58 6.05
CA TYR A 143 9.17 1.30 6.18
C TYR A 143 9.34 2.81 6.39
N SER A 144 10.54 3.35 6.17
CA SER A 144 10.83 4.78 6.41
C SER A 144 9.95 5.74 5.59
N MET A 145 9.48 5.28 4.43
CA MET A 145 8.55 6.03 3.56
C MET A 145 7.12 6.09 4.11
N ILE A 146 6.75 5.21 5.06
CA ILE A 146 5.41 5.20 5.66
C ILE A 146 5.33 6.28 6.74
N LYS A 147 4.61 7.36 6.44
CA LYS A 147 4.43 8.49 7.37
C LYS A 147 3.16 8.38 8.21
N LYS A 148 2.28 7.45 7.87
CA LYS A 148 1.00 7.20 8.52
C LYS A 148 1.16 6.24 9.70
N SER A 149 0.31 6.40 10.72
CA SER A 149 0.15 5.45 11.82
C SER A 149 -1.16 4.69 11.69
N ILE A 150 -1.21 3.47 12.20
CA ILE A 150 -2.46 2.77 12.50
C ILE A 150 -2.94 3.10 13.90
N ARG A 151 -4.25 2.99 14.13
CA ARG A 151 -4.85 3.08 15.47
C ARG A 151 -5.19 1.68 15.95
N LYS A 152 -4.97 1.43 17.26
CA LYS A 152 -5.41 0.20 17.92
C LYS A 152 -6.91 0.01 17.71
N ARG A 153 -7.31 -1.15 17.20
CA ARG A 153 -8.71 -1.54 17.07
C ARG A 153 -9.26 -2.01 18.43
N GLU A 154 -10.56 -2.05 18.57
CA GLU A 154 -11.22 -2.80 19.62
C GLU A 154 -11.13 -4.30 19.29
N PHE A 155 -10.78 -5.13 20.28
CA PHE A 155 -10.61 -6.57 20.14
C PHE A 155 -11.58 -7.31 21.05
#